data_9aed3f4d4732f55fc07326e7ae051eca
#
_entry.id   9aed3f4d4732f55fc07326e7ae051eca
#
_cell.length_a   1.000
_cell.length_b   1.000
_cell.length_c   1.000
_cell.angle_alpha   90.00
_cell.angle_beta   90.00
_cell.angle_gamma   90.00
#
_symmetry.space_group_name_H-M   'P 1'
#
loop_
_entity.id
_entity.type
_entity.pdbx_description
1 polymer ?
#
loop_
_entity_poly.entity_id
_entity_poly.type
_entity_poly.pdbx_seq_one_letter_code
_entity_poly.pdbx_strand_id
1 'polypeptide(L)'
;MKILHSGTLDVNAGGPAMSTYYTLYGLQQQGIDAEIIMFPLSPNGKLKGTEVPVHYTDPHIIPKLDYSPSYKRNIKAIGDFDIYHAQGVWQYPTYAIADIAIQKRKPYLITPRGMLYPQDIAKSNKIFKKLSLKLRLLKTLNKAACIQVTCKDEMIHCRNLGI
;
A
#
# COMPACT_ATOMS: atom_id res chain seq x y z
N MET A 1 -1.19 -7.30 -18.80
CA MET A 1 -1.14 -7.51 -17.33
C MET A 1 -1.65 -6.26 -16.66
N LYS A 2 -2.60 -6.42 -15.72
CA LYS A 2 -3.27 -5.32 -15.03
C LYS A 2 -2.93 -5.32 -13.54
N ILE A 3 -2.45 -4.19 -13.01
CA ILE A 3 -1.98 -4.08 -11.62
C ILE A 3 -2.73 -2.95 -10.90
N LEU A 4 -3.32 -3.25 -9.74
CA LEU A 4 -3.90 -2.24 -8.86
C LEU A 4 -2.94 -1.95 -7.71
N HIS A 5 -2.53 -0.70 -7.60
CA HIS A 5 -1.80 -0.20 -6.44
C HIS A 5 -2.75 0.42 -5.42
N SER A 6 -2.43 0.32 -4.14
CA SER A 6 -2.98 1.19 -3.08
C SER A 6 -1.86 2.02 -2.49
N GLY A 7 -2.09 3.30 -2.30
CA GLY A 7 -1.07 4.22 -1.79
C GLY A 7 -1.53 5.66 -1.90
N THR A 8 -0.61 6.57 -2.16
CA THR A 8 -0.93 7.98 -2.37
C THR A 8 -0.08 8.60 -3.47
N LEU A 9 -0.68 9.53 -4.20
CA LEU A 9 -0.01 10.46 -5.12
C LEU A 9 -0.06 11.90 -4.59
N ASP A 10 -0.45 12.07 -3.34
CA ASP A 10 -0.50 13.39 -2.70
C ASP A 10 0.93 13.90 -2.44
N VAL A 11 1.33 15.00 -3.08
CA VAL A 11 2.69 15.55 -2.95
C VAL A 11 3.06 15.92 -1.52
N ASN A 12 2.06 16.22 -0.67
CA ASN A 12 2.28 16.51 0.73
C ASN A 12 2.72 15.28 1.55
N ALA A 13 2.55 14.06 1.00
CA ALA A 13 3.13 12.84 1.56
C ALA A 13 4.63 12.68 1.24
N GLY A 14 5.20 13.56 0.41
CA GLY A 14 6.65 13.58 0.10
C GLY A 14 7.13 12.36 -0.67
N GLY A 15 8.22 11.76 -0.22
CA GLY A 15 8.89 10.62 -0.88
C GLY A 15 7.98 9.45 -1.27
N PRO A 16 7.07 9.00 -0.41
CA PRO A 16 6.12 7.93 -0.74
C PRO A 16 5.26 8.21 -1.98
N ALA A 17 4.76 9.45 -2.13
CA ALA A 17 3.96 9.83 -3.30
C ALA A 17 4.79 9.80 -4.58
N MET A 18 5.99 10.38 -4.55
CA MET A 18 6.90 10.41 -5.71
C MET A 18 7.33 9.00 -6.13
N SER A 19 7.71 8.17 -5.18
CA SER A 19 8.10 6.79 -5.46
C SER A 19 6.92 5.96 -6.01
N THR A 20 5.71 6.16 -5.50
CA THR A 20 4.50 5.51 -6.04
C THR A 20 4.24 5.97 -7.49
N TYR A 21 4.33 7.27 -7.75
CA TYR A 21 4.17 7.83 -9.08
C TYR A 21 5.17 7.23 -10.09
N TYR A 22 6.47 7.27 -9.77
CA TYR A 22 7.49 6.74 -10.69
C TYR A 22 7.37 5.23 -10.90
N THR A 23 6.89 4.49 -9.90
CA THR A 23 6.61 3.05 -10.07
C THR A 23 5.48 2.85 -11.08
N LEU A 24 4.37 3.55 -10.93
CA LEU A 24 3.22 3.46 -11.83
C LEU A 24 3.58 3.91 -13.25
N TYR A 25 4.23 5.06 -13.36
CA TYR A 25 4.68 5.61 -14.63
C TYR A 25 5.64 4.66 -15.36
N GLY A 26 6.64 4.12 -14.65
CA GLY A 26 7.58 3.16 -15.20
C GLY A 26 6.93 1.87 -15.69
N LEU A 27 5.93 1.36 -14.97
CA LEU A 27 5.15 0.19 -15.40
C LEU A 27 4.37 0.48 -16.67
N GLN A 28 3.74 1.64 -16.78
CA GLN A 28 2.99 2.05 -17.99
C GLN A 28 3.92 2.19 -19.20
N GLN A 29 5.14 2.75 -19.02
CA GLN A 29 6.14 2.82 -20.10
C GLN A 29 6.58 1.44 -20.61
N GLN A 30 6.39 0.39 -19.82
CA GLN A 30 6.62 -1.01 -20.20
C GLN A 30 5.35 -1.71 -20.73
N GLY A 31 4.29 -0.97 -21.03
CA GLY A 31 3.03 -1.52 -21.53
C GLY A 31 2.21 -2.29 -20.49
N ILE A 32 2.47 -2.06 -19.20
CA ILE A 32 1.71 -2.66 -18.11
C ILE A 32 0.60 -1.70 -17.69
N ASP A 33 -0.63 -2.19 -17.66
CA ASP A 33 -1.79 -1.42 -17.20
C ASP A 33 -1.76 -1.31 -15.67
N ALA A 34 -1.15 -0.22 -15.18
CA ALA A 34 -0.97 0.06 -13.75
C ALA A 34 -1.89 1.21 -13.32
N GLU A 35 -2.76 0.93 -12.36
CA GLU A 35 -3.74 1.87 -11.81
C GLU A 35 -3.54 2.02 -10.29
N ILE A 36 -4.07 3.08 -9.70
CA ILE A 36 -4.01 3.29 -8.25
C ILE A 36 -5.38 3.60 -7.66
N ILE A 37 -5.68 2.99 -6.50
CA ILE A 37 -6.77 3.40 -5.62
C ILE A 37 -6.21 4.16 -4.43
N MET A 38 -6.77 5.32 -4.13
CA MET A 38 -6.29 6.20 -3.07
C MET A 38 -7.42 7.05 -2.47
N PHE A 39 -7.15 7.63 -1.32
CA PHE A 39 -8.02 8.66 -0.74
C PHE A 39 -7.95 9.97 -1.54
N PRO A 40 -8.98 10.84 -1.44
CA PRO A 40 -8.91 12.17 -2.04
C PRO A 40 -7.64 12.91 -1.63
N LEU A 41 -7.11 13.68 -2.56
CA LEU A 41 -5.93 14.52 -2.32
C LEU A 41 -6.22 15.60 -1.28
N SER A 42 -5.20 15.95 -0.52
CA SER A 42 -5.24 17.15 0.32
C SER A 42 -5.28 18.43 -0.53
N PRO A 43 -5.66 19.58 0.05
CA PRO A 43 -5.54 20.86 -0.65
C PRO A 43 -4.12 21.03 -1.22
N ASN A 44 -4.03 21.39 -2.51
CA ASN A 44 -2.77 21.51 -3.26
C ASN A 44 -1.93 20.24 -3.36
N GLY A 45 -2.50 19.06 -3.05
CA GLY A 45 -1.79 17.76 -3.10
C GLY A 45 -1.63 17.17 -4.49
N LYS A 46 -2.16 17.81 -5.55
CA LYS A 46 -2.11 17.26 -6.91
C LYS A 46 -0.69 17.28 -7.47
N LEU A 47 -0.20 16.11 -7.86
CA LEU A 47 1.04 15.97 -8.60
C LEU A 47 0.84 16.47 -10.04
N LYS A 48 1.69 17.38 -10.50
CA LYS A 48 1.64 17.90 -11.87
C LYS A 48 2.10 16.82 -12.85
N GLY A 49 1.41 16.72 -14.00
CA GLY A 49 1.80 15.80 -15.08
C GLY A 49 1.49 14.32 -14.82
N THR A 50 0.61 14.00 -13.88
CA THR A 50 0.17 12.62 -13.65
C THR A 50 -0.87 12.20 -14.70
N GLU A 51 -0.49 11.23 -15.54
CA GLU A 51 -1.40 10.56 -16.49
C GLU A 51 -1.77 9.15 -16.02
N VAL A 52 -1.50 8.82 -14.76
CA VAL A 52 -1.80 7.51 -14.19
C VAL A 52 -3.29 7.43 -13.86
N PRO A 53 -4.00 6.34 -14.22
CA PRO A 53 -5.39 6.13 -13.83
C PRO A 53 -5.55 6.07 -12.31
N VAL A 54 -6.37 6.97 -11.77
CA VAL A 54 -6.59 7.12 -10.33
C VAL A 54 -8.05 6.85 -9.99
N HIS A 55 -8.28 5.94 -9.05
CA HIS A 55 -9.57 5.66 -8.46
C HIS A 55 -9.62 6.25 -7.06
N TYR A 56 -10.51 7.20 -6.83
CA TYR A 56 -10.70 7.77 -5.51
C TYR A 56 -11.72 6.94 -4.71
N THR A 57 -11.39 6.70 -3.45
CA THR A 57 -12.32 6.15 -2.46
C THR A 57 -12.95 7.27 -1.64
N ASP A 58 -14.01 6.95 -0.88
CA ASP A 58 -14.57 7.91 0.07
C ASP A 58 -13.51 8.29 1.12
N PRO A 59 -13.57 9.52 1.66
CA PRO A 59 -12.66 9.96 2.71
C PRO A 59 -12.60 8.96 3.87
N HIS A 60 -11.44 8.89 4.51
CA HIS A 60 -11.28 8.07 5.70
C HIS A 60 -12.08 8.65 6.89
N ILE A 61 -12.71 7.78 7.65
CA ILE A 61 -13.45 8.16 8.88
C ILE A 61 -12.56 8.01 10.13
N ILE A 62 -11.46 7.26 10.03
CA ILE A 62 -10.44 7.15 11.09
C ILE A 62 -9.07 7.46 10.46
N PRO A 63 -8.62 8.74 10.50
CA PRO A 63 -7.40 9.18 9.81
C PRO A 63 -6.14 8.38 10.18
N LYS A 64 -5.94 8.06 11.47
CA LYS A 64 -4.76 7.33 11.95
C LYS A 64 -4.60 5.93 11.35
N LEU A 65 -5.69 5.33 10.86
CA LEU A 65 -5.72 3.99 10.29
C LEU A 65 -5.95 4.01 8.79
N ASP A 66 -6.17 5.18 8.20
CA ASP A 66 -6.66 5.35 6.82
C ASP A 66 -7.87 4.43 6.57
N TYR A 67 -8.81 4.41 7.53
CA TYR A 67 -9.97 3.53 7.47
C TYR A 67 -11.14 4.20 6.79
N SER A 68 -11.64 3.56 5.73
CA SER A 68 -12.93 3.85 5.11
C SER A 68 -13.69 2.54 4.91
N PRO A 69 -14.96 2.44 5.32
CA PRO A 69 -15.76 1.22 5.15
C PRO A 69 -16.02 0.89 3.67
N SER A 70 -16.00 1.90 2.80
CA SER A 70 -16.20 1.72 1.36
C SER A 70 -14.96 1.23 0.62
N TYR A 71 -13.76 1.31 1.21
CA TYR A 71 -12.50 1.03 0.51
C TYR A 71 -12.50 -0.31 -0.21
N LYS A 72 -12.86 -1.40 0.48
CA LYS A 72 -12.96 -2.74 -0.15
C LYS A 72 -14.06 -2.83 -1.21
N ARG A 73 -15.20 -2.17 -0.99
CA ARG A 73 -16.28 -2.10 -1.98
C ARG A 73 -15.80 -1.41 -3.25
N ASN A 74 -15.07 -0.30 -3.10
CA ASN A 74 -14.53 0.45 -4.23
C ASN A 74 -13.49 -0.37 -5.00
N ILE A 75 -12.57 -1.10 -4.33
CA ILE A 75 -11.66 -2.03 -5.02
C ILE A 75 -12.45 -3.04 -5.87
N LYS A 76 -13.53 -3.62 -5.33
CA LYS A 76 -14.36 -4.58 -6.07
C LYS A 76 -15.07 -3.95 -7.26
N ALA A 77 -15.49 -2.70 -7.15
CA ALA A 77 -16.21 -1.98 -8.19
C ALA A 77 -15.31 -1.58 -9.37
N ILE A 78 -14.00 -1.35 -9.13
CA ILE A 78 -13.03 -1.04 -10.19
C ILE A 78 -12.84 -2.23 -11.16
N GLY A 79 -13.00 -3.46 -10.67
CA GLY A 79 -12.88 -4.67 -11.48
C GLY A 79 -11.81 -5.64 -11.03
N ASP A 80 -11.31 -6.44 -11.98
CA ASP A 80 -10.32 -7.48 -11.70
C ASP A 80 -8.93 -7.06 -12.18
N PHE A 81 -7.94 -7.43 -11.36
CA PHE A 81 -6.53 -7.20 -11.62
C PHE A 81 -5.75 -8.52 -11.52
N ASP A 82 -4.62 -8.58 -12.22
CA ASP A 82 -3.74 -9.74 -12.18
C ASP A 82 -2.88 -9.72 -10.93
N ILE A 83 -2.50 -8.52 -10.47
CA ILE A 83 -1.66 -8.29 -9.30
C ILE A 83 -2.24 -7.14 -8.47
N TYR A 84 -2.15 -7.26 -7.15
CA TYR A 84 -2.50 -6.22 -6.19
C TYR A 84 -1.25 -5.78 -5.43
N HIS A 85 -1.01 -4.47 -5.30
CA HIS A 85 0.20 -3.94 -4.69
C HIS A 85 -0.12 -2.90 -3.62
N ALA A 86 0.20 -3.21 -2.36
CA ALA A 86 0.01 -2.28 -1.23
C ALA A 86 1.29 -1.51 -0.92
N GLN A 87 1.14 -0.20 -0.72
CA GLN A 87 2.21 0.71 -0.31
C GLN A 87 2.05 1.05 1.18
N GLY A 88 3.04 0.70 2.01
CA GLY A 88 2.96 0.81 3.47
C GLY A 88 2.40 -0.44 4.14
N VAL A 89 2.38 -0.47 5.49
CA VAL A 89 2.05 -1.69 6.25
C VAL A 89 1.08 -1.51 7.40
N TRP A 90 0.92 -0.30 7.95
CA TRP A 90 0.14 -0.09 9.17
C TRP A 90 -1.32 0.29 8.93
N GLN A 91 -1.62 0.81 7.74
CA GLN A 91 -2.90 1.38 7.39
C GLN A 91 -3.86 0.33 6.84
N TYR A 92 -5.15 0.62 6.92
CA TYR A 92 -6.23 -0.23 6.44
C TYR A 92 -6.13 -0.61 4.94
N PRO A 93 -5.72 0.28 4.02
CA PRO A 93 -5.55 -0.05 2.60
C PRO A 93 -4.70 -1.28 2.35
N THR A 94 -3.62 -1.48 3.11
CA THR A 94 -2.76 -2.68 3.00
C THR A 94 -3.54 -3.96 3.26
N TYR A 95 -4.34 -3.98 4.31
CA TYR A 95 -5.18 -5.14 4.64
C TYR A 95 -6.33 -5.31 3.65
N ALA A 96 -6.91 -4.21 3.17
CA ALA A 96 -8.00 -4.24 2.20
C ALA A 96 -7.54 -4.85 0.86
N ILE A 97 -6.38 -4.44 0.36
CA ILE A 97 -5.74 -4.98 -0.86
C ILE A 97 -5.44 -6.46 -0.70
N ALA A 98 -4.78 -6.85 0.39
CA ALA A 98 -4.42 -8.25 0.65
C ALA A 98 -5.67 -9.14 0.76
N ASP A 99 -6.69 -8.70 1.50
CA ASP A 99 -7.93 -9.47 1.67
C ASP A 99 -8.66 -9.66 0.32
N ILE A 100 -8.71 -8.64 -0.54
CA ILE A 100 -9.33 -8.74 -1.87
C ILE A 100 -8.51 -9.66 -2.79
N ALA A 101 -7.19 -9.53 -2.80
CA ALA A 101 -6.31 -10.39 -3.58
C ALA A 101 -6.49 -11.87 -3.18
N ILE A 102 -6.48 -12.17 -1.88
CA ILE A 102 -6.71 -13.51 -1.36
C ILE A 102 -8.10 -14.03 -1.78
N GLN A 103 -9.15 -13.21 -1.64
CA GLN A 103 -10.52 -13.58 -2.03
C GLN A 103 -10.61 -13.91 -3.54
N LYS A 104 -9.88 -13.17 -4.36
CA LYS A 104 -9.84 -13.36 -5.82
C LYS A 104 -8.79 -14.40 -6.27
N ARG A 105 -8.05 -15.01 -5.35
CA ARG A 105 -6.94 -15.94 -5.62
C ARG A 105 -5.87 -15.34 -6.54
N LYS A 106 -5.59 -14.05 -6.34
CA LYS A 106 -4.58 -13.30 -7.10
C LYS A 106 -3.36 -13.01 -6.21
N PRO A 107 -2.16 -12.93 -6.78
CA PRO A 107 -0.97 -12.53 -6.04
C PRO A 107 -1.07 -11.08 -5.56
N TYR A 108 -0.46 -10.81 -4.41
CA TYR A 108 -0.28 -9.44 -3.96
C TYR A 108 1.14 -9.19 -3.45
N LEU A 109 1.57 -7.96 -3.60
CA LEU A 109 2.86 -7.45 -3.16
C LEU A 109 2.64 -6.39 -2.08
N ILE A 110 3.63 -6.25 -1.19
CA ILE A 110 3.65 -5.18 -0.18
C ILE A 110 5.01 -4.52 -0.19
N THR A 111 5.03 -3.17 -0.22
CA THR A 111 6.24 -2.36 -0.03
C THR A 111 6.18 -1.67 1.33
N PRO A 112 6.97 -2.11 2.34
CA PRO A 112 6.89 -1.56 3.69
C PRO A 112 7.37 -0.11 3.82
N ARG A 113 8.26 0.36 2.95
CA ARG A 113 8.77 1.75 2.91
C ARG A 113 9.40 2.21 4.24
N GLY A 114 10.25 1.39 4.82
CA GLY A 114 10.93 1.69 6.08
C GLY A 114 10.07 1.57 7.34
N MET A 115 8.77 1.34 7.20
CA MET A 115 7.84 1.32 8.35
C MET A 115 8.06 0.14 9.31
N LEU A 116 8.87 -0.85 8.94
CA LEU A 116 9.22 -2.02 9.76
C LEU A 116 10.56 -1.89 10.47
N TYR A 117 11.23 -0.74 10.37
CA TYR A 117 12.44 -0.49 11.16
C TYR A 117 12.13 -0.48 12.67
N PRO A 118 13.03 -0.99 13.52
CA PRO A 118 12.83 -1.03 14.98
C PRO A 118 12.44 0.32 15.58
N GLN A 119 13.06 1.40 15.11
CA GLN A 119 12.74 2.76 15.55
C GLN A 119 11.32 3.19 15.18
N ASP A 120 10.80 2.77 14.02
CA ASP A 120 9.45 3.12 13.57
C ASP A 120 8.38 2.25 14.24
N ILE A 121 8.70 1.01 14.55
CA ILE A 121 7.88 0.16 15.43
C ILE A 121 7.85 0.73 16.86
N ALA A 122 8.95 1.31 17.30
CA ALA A 122 9.08 1.89 18.64
C ALA A 122 8.46 3.30 18.78
N LYS A 123 8.31 4.06 17.70
CA LYS A 123 7.61 5.35 17.68
C LYS A 123 6.12 5.12 17.93
N SER A 124 5.47 5.85 18.74
CA SER A 124 4.02 5.86 19.05
C SER A 124 3.32 4.49 19.23
N ASN A 125 2.55 4.36 20.33
CA ASN A 125 1.69 3.19 20.63
C ASN A 125 2.36 1.82 20.48
N LYS A 126 3.53 1.64 21.10
CA LYS A 126 4.35 0.41 21.05
C LYS A 126 3.56 -0.88 21.24
N ILE A 127 2.60 -0.88 22.17
CA ILE A 127 1.79 -2.06 22.50
C ILE A 127 0.86 -2.41 21.34
N PHE A 128 0.13 -1.42 20.81
CA PHE A 128 -0.79 -1.61 19.69
C PHE A 128 -0.07 -2.06 18.41
N LYS A 129 1.08 -1.43 18.08
CA LYS A 129 1.87 -1.85 16.92
C LYS A 129 2.42 -3.27 17.08
N LYS A 130 2.97 -3.62 18.24
CA LYS A 130 3.46 -4.98 18.51
C LYS A 130 2.33 -6.02 18.44
N LEU A 131 1.16 -5.71 18.98
CA LEU A 131 0.01 -6.59 18.94
C LEU A 131 -0.52 -6.74 17.51
N SER A 132 -0.70 -5.64 16.79
CA SER A 132 -1.11 -5.64 15.39
C SER A 132 -0.11 -6.39 14.49
N LEU A 133 1.20 -6.20 14.73
CA LEU A 133 2.26 -6.91 14.04
C LEU A 133 2.09 -8.44 14.19
N LYS A 134 1.97 -8.92 15.42
CA LYS A 134 1.86 -10.36 15.70
C LYS A 134 0.54 -10.97 15.24
N LEU A 135 -0.58 -10.30 15.46
CA LEU A 135 -1.91 -10.87 15.22
C LEU A 135 -2.31 -10.86 13.75
N ARG A 136 -1.95 -9.83 13.01
CA ARG A 136 -2.43 -9.65 11.65
C ARG A 136 -1.34 -9.34 10.63
N LEU A 137 -0.45 -8.39 10.92
CA LEU A 137 0.48 -7.88 9.92
C LEU A 137 1.48 -8.95 9.44
N LEU A 138 2.12 -9.69 10.34
CA LEU A 138 3.03 -10.77 9.96
C LEU A 138 2.34 -11.83 9.10
N LYS A 139 1.11 -12.21 9.46
CA LYS A 139 0.33 -13.15 8.63
C LYS A 139 0.03 -12.59 7.24
N THR A 140 -0.25 -11.29 7.14
CA THR A 140 -0.49 -10.62 5.86
C THR A 140 0.79 -10.55 5.04
N LEU A 141 1.92 -10.18 5.65
CA LEU A 141 3.22 -10.10 4.98
C LEU A 141 3.70 -11.48 4.49
N ASN A 142 3.61 -12.51 5.33
CA ASN A 142 4.05 -13.87 4.98
C ASN A 142 3.16 -14.58 3.94
N LYS A 143 1.97 -14.07 3.67
CA LYS A 143 1.10 -14.55 2.58
C LYS A 143 1.29 -13.78 1.28
N ALA A 144 2.02 -12.67 1.30
CA ALA A 144 2.32 -11.92 0.09
C ALA A 144 3.19 -12.74 -0.87
N ALA A 145 2.93 -12.61 -2.16
CA ALA A 145 3.76 -13.24 -3.19
C ALA A 145 5.17 -12.63 -3.22
N CYS A 146 5.29 -11.36 -2.80
CA CYS A 146 6.57 -10.65 -2.71
C CYS A 146 6.48 -9.51 -1.70
N ILE A 147 7.58 -9.28 -0.97
CA ILE A 147 7.82 -8.05 -0.21
C ILE A 147 8.87 -7.25 -0.97
N GLN A 148 8.46 -6.10 -1.49
CA GLN A 148 9.36 -5.19 -2.19
C GLN A 148 10.02 -4.26 -1.18
N VAL A 149 11.29 -4.42 -0.94
CA VAL A 149 12.08 -3.55 -0.05
C VAL A 149 12.78 -2.44 -0.83
N THR A 150 13.02 -1.31 -0.18
CA THR A 150 13.65 -0.14 -0.77
C THR A 150 15.18 -0.17 -0.69
N CYS A 151 15.73 -0.95 0.24
CA CYS A 151 17.16 -1.12 0.42
C CYS A 151 17.49 -2.44 1.13
N LYS A 152 18.78 -2.77 1.17
CA LYS A 152 19.30 -4.00 1.80
C LYS A 152 19.02 -4.05 3.30
N ASP A 153 19.11 -2.93 4.00
CA ASP A 153 18.85 -2.88 5.44
C ASP A 153 17.38 -3.16 5.75
N GLU A 154 16.45 -2.63 4.95
CA GLU A 154 15.03 -2.95 5.08
C GLU A 154 14.78 -4.46 4.90
N MET A 155 15.47 -5.09 3.94
CA MET A 155 15.40 -6.53 3.73
C MET A 155 15.85 -7.30 4.98
N ILE A 156 16.97 -6.91 5.59
CA ILE A 156 17.48 -7.53 6.81
C ILE A 156 16.47 -7.40 7.95
N HIS A 157 15.86 -6.22 8.13
CA HIS A 157 14.84 -6.02 9.15
C HIS A 157 13.57 -6.85 8.90
N CYS A 158 13.11 -6.97 7.65
CA CYS A 158 12.00 -7.86 7.32
C CYS A 158 12.32 -9.32 7.70
N ARG A 159 13.49 -9.83 7.32
CA ARG A 159 13.93 -11.19 7.67
C ARG A 159 14.03 -11.41 9.18
N ASN A 160 14.54 -10.44 9.94
CA ASN A 160 14.61 -10.51 11.40
C ASN A 160 13.22 -10.55 12.06
N LEU A 161 12.17 -10.08 11.38
CA LEU A 161 10.78 -10.20 11.81
C LEU A 161 10.12 -11.52 11.40
N GLY A 162 10.82 -12.38 10.66
CA GLY A 162 10.28 -13.66 10.16
C GLY A 162 9.47 -13.52 8.86
N ILE A 163 9.80 -12.53 8.03
CA ILE A 163 9.17 -12.24 6.74
C ILE A 163 10.09 -12.68 5.60
#